data_4f3adbcd4cf47205c87c7c897168e2c7
#
_entry.id   4f3adbcd4cf47205c87c7c897168e2c7
#
_cell.length_a   1.000
_cell.length_b   1.000
_cell.length_c   1.000
_cell.angle_alpha   90.00
_cell.angle_beta   90.00
_cell.angle_gamma   90.00
#
_symmetry.space_group_name_H-M   'P 1'
#
loop_
_entity.id
_entity.type
_entity.pdbx_description
1 polymer ?
#
loop_
_entity_poly.entity_id
_entity_poly.type
_entity_poly.pdbx_seq_one_letter_code
_entity_poly.pdbx_strand_id
1 'polypeptide(L)'
;MQVLIVEDDVRLAQALAHILAENGYQTDVVHDGASGLAYAECGDYDVIILDVMLPKMDGFAVVAQLRRKSISVPVLLFTARDAVPDKITGLDSGADDYMTKPFAPAELLAHLRALTRRQGEVLFEKLAAGDLVLNLESYDLACGSKSIHLSYKEFSLAKVLMANAGQVVSKDMLIAKVWGVESSAEDNNVEAYVSFLRKKMKFLGSTARIETLRRAGYRFVADAAPDDASESAGLPC
;
A
#
# COMPACT_ATOMS: atom_id res chain seq x y z
N MET A 1 -2.52 5.79 -3.59
CA MET A 1 -2.15 5.05 -4.81
C MET A 1 -3.35 5.00 -5.72
N GLN A 2 -3.14 5.29 -7.01
CA GLN A 2 -4.20 5.34 -8.04
C GLN A 2 -4.16 4.05 -8.86
N VAL A 3 -5.28 3.33 -8.94
CA VAL A 3 -5.41 2.05 -9.66
C VAL A 3 -6.43 2.20 -10.77
N LEU A 4 -6.06 1.82 -11.99
CA LEU A 4 -7.01 1.68 -13.08
C LEU A 4 -7.51 0.24 -13.13
N ILE A 5 -8.83 0.04 -13.10
CA ILE A 5 -9.49 -1.26 -13.27
C ILE A 5 -10.13 -1.29 -14.65
N VAL A 6 -9.75 -2.28 -15.47
CA VAL A 6 -10.30 -2.51 -16.81
C VAL A 6 -10.94 -3.89 -16.81
N GLU A 7 -12.25 -3.94 -16.64
CA GLU A 7 -13.04 -5.16 -16.43
C GLU A 7 -14.44 -4.98 -17.00
N ASP A 8 -14.90 -5.87 -17.89
CA ASP A 8 -16.20 -5.77 -18.55
C ASP A 8 -17.36 -6.24 -17.64
N ASP A 9 -17.11 -7.14 -16.70
CA ASP A 9 -18.10 -7.47 -15.67
C ASP A 9 -18.20 -6.35 -14.63
N VAL A 10 -19.26 -5.54 -14.76
CA VAL A 10 -19.55 -4.39 -13.89
C VAL A 10 -19.61 -4.78 -12.41
N ARG A 11 -20.15 -5.98 -12.08
CA ARG A 11 -20.25 -6.42 -10.69
C ARG A 11 -18.88 -6.75 -10.10
N LEU A 12 -18.06 -7.44 -10.89
CA LEU A 12 -16.69 -7.76 -10.48
C LEU A 12 -15.85 -6.50 -10.35
N ALA A 13 -15.95 -5.58 -11.32
CA ALA A 13 -15.25 -4.29 -11.28
C ALA A 13 -15.61 -3.49 -10.02
N GLN A 14 -16.91 -3.43 -9.66
CA GLN A 14 -17.37 -2.77 -8.44
C GLN A 14 -16.85 -3.47 -7.16
N ALA A 15 -16.83 -4.81 -7.14
CA ALA A 15 -16.28 -5.55 -6.02
C ALA A 15 -14.79 -5.30 -5.84
N LEU A 16 -14.02 -5.28 -6.94
CA LEU A 16 -12.59 -4.92 -6.94
C LEU A 16 -12.38 -3.49 -6.40
N ALA A 17 -13.14 -2.52 -6.92
CA ALA A 17 -13.06 -1.13 -6.48
C ALA A 17 -13.36 -0.99 -4.98
N HIS A 18 -14.37 -1.72 -4.48
CA HIS A 18 -14.71 -1.72 -3.06
C HIS A 18 -13.59 -2.30 -2.19
N ILE A 19 -13.05 -3.48 -2.55
CA ILE A 19 -11.90 -4.09 -1.85
C ILE A 19 -10.71 -3.13 -1.80
N LEU A 20 -10.42 -2.48 -2.91
CA LEU A 20 -9.29 -1.55 -3.04
C LEU A 20 -9.52 -0.29 -2.21
N ALA A 21 -10.73 0.29 -2.24
CA ALA A 21 -11.09 1.46 -1.45
C ALA A 21 -10.97 1.20 0.06
N GLU A 22 -11.42 0.03 0.55
CA GLU A 22 -11.24 -0.37 1.95
C GLU A 22 -9.77 -0.47 2.36
N ASN A 23 -8.88 -0.71 1.40
CA ASN A 23 -7.44 -0.79 1.59
C ASN A 23 -6.69 0.51 1.18
N GLY A 24 -7.42 1.62 0.98
CA GLY A 24 -6.86 2.96 0.78
C GLY A 24 -6.34 3.26 -0.62
N TYR A 25 -6.71 2.45 -1.60
CA TYR A 25 -6.47 2.76 -3.01
C TYR A 25 -7.59 3.64 -3.56
N GLN A 26 -7.25 4.55 -4.47
CA GLN A 26 -8.21 5.26 -5.30
C GLN A 26 -8.33 4.52 -6.62
N THR A 27 -9.53 4.41 -7.18
CA THR A 27 -9.77 3.58 -8.35
C THR A 27 -10.57 4.31 -9.41
N ASP A 28 -10.12 4.22 -10.66
CA ASP A 28 -10.94 4.48 -11.84
C ASP A 28 -11.33 3.14 -12.48
N VAL A 29 -12.56 3.06 -12.98
CA VAL A 29 -13.12 1.84 -13.55
C VAL A 29 -13.59 2.09 -14.96
N VAL A 30 -13.15 1.25 -15.89
CA VAL A 30 -13.60 1.23 -17.28
C VAL A 30 -13.91 -0.20 -17.73
N HIS A 31 -14.76 -0.36 -18.74
CA HIS A 31 -15.37 -1.66 -19.07
C HIS A 31 -15.00 -2.19 -20.46
N ASP A 32 -14.00 -1.62 -21.11
CA ASP A 32 -13.47 -2.09 -22.38
C ASP A 32 -11.99 -1.73 -22.57
N GLY A 33 -11.28 -2.50 -23.39
CA GLY A 33 -9.85 -2.32 -23.57
C GLY A 33 -9.47 -1.01 -24.27
N ALA A 34 -10.30 -0.47 -25.16
CA ALA A 34 -10.02 0.81 -25.84
C ALA A 34 -10.10 1.99 -24.84
N SER A 35 -11.10 1.98 -23.98
CA SER A 35 -11.21 2.94 -22.87
C SER A 35 -10.07 2.76 -21.87
N GLY A 36 -9.71 1.50 -21.54
CA GLY A 36 -8.56 1.18 -20.68
C GLY A 36 -7.26 1.78 -21.19
N LEU A 37 -6.98 1.62 -22.48
CA LEU A 37 -5.81 2.23 -23.12
C LEU A 37 -5.84 3.76 -23.03
N ALA A 38 -6.98 4.39 -23.37
CA ALA A 38 -7.11 5.85 -23.35
C ALA A 38 -6.92 6.43 -21.94
N TYR A 39 -7.48 5.80 -20.92
CA TYR A 39 -7.30 6.22 -19.53
C TYR A 39 -5.85 6.05 -19.08
N ALA A 40 -5.20 4.94 -19.39
CA ALA A 40 -3.80 4.69 -19.09
C ALA A 40 -2.83 5.66 -19.77
N GLU A 41 -3.21 6.22 -20.95
CA GLU A 41 -2.42 7.23 -21.66
C GLU A 41 -2.54 8.63 -21.05
N CYS A 42 -3.69 8.95 -20.46
CA CYS A 42 -4.00 10.28 -19.96
C CYS A 42 -3.87 10.40 -18.44
N GLY A 43 -3.94 9.29 -17.72
CA GLY A 43 -3.92 9.26 -16.25
C GLY A 43 -2.55 8.95 -15.67
N ASP A 44 -2.40 9.28 -14.40
CA ASP A 44 -1.19 8.99 -13.61
C ASP A 44 -1.51 7.84 -12.65
N TYR A 45 -1.43 6.61 -13.16
CA TYR A 45 -1.74 5.41 -12.42
C TYR A 45 -0.47 4.73 -11.88
N ASP A 46 -0.57 4.24 -10.65
CA ASP A 46 0.51 3.46 -10.01
C ASP A 46 0.50 2.00 -10.48
N VAL A 47 -0.68 1.47 -10.87
CA VAL A 47 -0.85 0.10 -11.40
C VAL A 47 -2.17 -0.01 -12.17
N ILE A 48 -2.22 -0.93 -13.14
CA ILE A 48 -3.43 -1.28 -13.91
C ILE A 48 -3.80 -2.73 -13.60
N ILE A 49 -5.06 -2.98 -13.23
CA ILE A 49 -5.68 -4.30 -13.20
C ILE A 49 -6.45 -4.45 -14.50
N LEU A 50 -6.12 -5.45 -15.32
CA LEU A 50 -6.59 -5.55 -16.69
C LEU A 50 -7.08 -6.96 -16.99
N ASP A 51 -8.38 -7.12 -17.30
CA ASP A 51 -8.83 -8.39 -17.86
C ASP A 51 -8.28 -8.61 -19.28
N VAL A 52 -8.05 -9.83 -19.62
CA VAL A 52 -7.66 -10.24 -20.97
C VAL A 52 -8.86 -10.25 -21.90
N MET A 53 -10.01 -10.73 -21.43
CA MET A 53 -11.21 -10.92 -22.24
C MET A 53 -12.11 -9.69 -22.27
N LEU A 54 -11.63 -8.61 -22.91
CA LEU A 54 -12.35 -7.35 -22.97
C LEU A 54 -12.98 -7.10 -24.35
N PRO A 55 -14.12 -6.41 -24.42
CA PRO A 55 -14.68 -5.94 -25.68
C PRO A 55 -13.80 -4.83 -26.30
N LYS A 56 -13.92 -4.65 -27.61
CA LYS A 56 -13.24 -3.69 -28.48
C LYS A 56 -11.73 -3.95 -28.66
N MET A 57 -11.00 -4.25 -27.59
CA MET A 57 -9.57 -4.55 -27.62
C MET A 57 -9.25 -5.50 -26.46
N ASP A 58 -8.63 -6.65 -26.75
CA ASP A 58 -8.22 -7.58 -25.71
C ASP A 58 -7.08 -7.05 -24.84
N GLY A 59 -6.95 -7.59 -23.62
CA GLY A 59 -5.97 -7.11 -22.65
C GLY A 59 -4.52 -7.24 -23.12
N PHE A 60 -4.18 -8.29 -23.88
CA PHE A 60 -2.82 -8.43 -24.43
C PHE A 60 -2.49 -7.32 -25.42
N ALA A 61 -3.45 -6.97 -26.29
CA ALA A 61 -3.30 -5.86 -27.22
C ALA A 61 -3.16 -4.52 -26.50
N VAL A 62 -3.90 -4.31 -25.39
CA VAL A 62 -3.77 -3.11 -24.55
C VAL A 62 -2.34 -3.02 -24.00
N VAL A 63 -1.82 -4.08 -23.37
CA VAL A 63 -0.45 -4.11 -22.83
C VAL A 63 0.57 -3.81 -23.93
N ALA A 64 0.50 -4.52 -25.06
CA ALA A 64 1.42 -4.31 -26.17
C ALA A 64 1.39 -2.87 -26.70
N GLN A 65 0.24 -2.20 -26.70
CA GLN A 65 0.14 -0.80 -27.10
C GLN A 65 0.72 0.16 -26.06
N LEU A 66 0.50 -0.08 -24.77
CA LEU A 66 1.12 0.70 -23.69
C LEU A 66 2.65 0.65 -23.81
N ARG A 67 3.22 -0.54 -23.97
CA ARG A 67 4.68 -0.70 -24.09
C ARG A 67 5.24 -0.07 -25.36
N ARG A 68 4.54 -0.15 -26.51
CA ARG A 68 4.93 0.58 -27.73
C ARG A 68 4.95 2.10 -27.56
N LYS A 69 4.09 2.64 -26.70
CA LYS A 69 4.04 4.06 -26.37
C LYS A 69 4.98 4.44 -25.22
N SER A 70 5.84 3.53 -24.78
CA SER A 70 6.77 3.72 -23.68
C SER A 70 6.09 4.04 -22.33
N ILE A 71 4.85 3.60 -22.17
CA ILE A 71 4.11 3.67 -20.90
C ILE A 71 4.52 2.46 -20.07
N SER A 72 5.23 2.71 -18.98
CA SER A 72 5.83 1.69 -18.11
C SER A 72 5.02 1.40 -16.86
N VAL A 73 3.79 1.91 -16.76
CA VAL A 73 2.91 1.62 -15.62
C VAL A 73 2.78 0.09 -15.44
N PRO A 74 2.95 -0.44 -14.23
CA PRO A 74 2.81 -1.88 -13.96
C PRO A 74 1.41 -2.37 -14.32
N VAL A 75 1.32 -3.55 -14.98
CA VAL A 75 0.06 -4.17 -15.37
C VAL A 75 -0.06 -5.56 -14.77
N LEU A 76 -1.12 -5.76 -13.98
CA LEU A 76 -1.58 -7.05 -13.51
C LEU A 76 -2.66 -7.57 -14.46
N LEU A 77 -2.36 -8.62 -15.24
CA LEU A 77 -3.39 -9.33 -15.99
C LEU A 77 -4.24 -10.17 -15.06
N PHE A 78 -5.55 -9.99 -15.12
CA PHE A 78 -6.51 -10.56 -14.18
C PHE A 78 -7.65 -11.23 -14.95
N THR A 79 -7.59 -12.55 -15.16
CA THR A 79 -8.46 -13.25 -16.12
C THR A 79 -8.86 -14.65 -15.67
N ALA A 80 -9.92 -15.18 -16.28
CA ALA A 80 -10.34 -16.58 -16.10
C ALA A 80 -9.46 -17.59 -16.88
N ARG A 81 -8.53 -17.13 -17.73
CA ARG A 81 -7.62 -18.02 -18.46
C ARG A 81 -6.50 -18.49 -17.52
N ASP A 82 -6.43 -19.78 -17.27
CA ASP A 82 -5.47 -20.41 -16.36
C ASP A 82 -4.44 -21.28 -17.07
N ALA A 83 -4.59 -21.50 -18.37
CA ALA A 83 -3.68 -22.33 -19.15
C ALA A 83 -2.26 -21.74 -19.21
N VAL A 84 -1.25 -22.58 -19.07
CA VAL A 84 0.16 -22.18 -19.12
C VAL A 84 0.52 -21.36 -20.36
N PRO A 85 0.05 -21.69 -21.58
CA PRO A 85 0.30 -20.88 -22.78
C PRO A 85 -0.25 -19.45 -22.66
N ASP A 86 -1.43 -19.26 -22.03
CA ASP A 86 -2.01 -17.92 -21.85
C ASP A 86 -1.18 -17.06 -20.90
N LYS A 87 -0.64 -17.67 -19.82
CA LYS A 87 0.25 -16.98 -18.87
C LYS A 87 1.56 -16.54 -19.54
N ILE A 88 2.16 -17.43 -20.36
CA ILE A 88 3.36 -17.10 -21.12
C ILE A 88 3.08 -15.95 -22.09
N THR A 89 1.99 -16.04 -22.86
CA THR A 89 1.59 -14.99 -23.80
C THR A 89 1.36 -13.65 -23.08
N GLY A 90 0.76 -13.69 -21.90
CA GLY A 90 0.52 -12.49 -21.08
C GLY A 90 1.83 -11.80 -20.66
N LEU A 91 2.76 -12.54 -20.14
CA LEU A 91 4.06 -12.02 -19.73
C LEU A 91 4.90 -11.56 -20.93
N ASP A 92 4.90 -12.32 -22.03
CA ASP A 92 5.58 -11.96 -23.28
C ASP A 92 4.98 -10.70 -23.93
N SER A 93 3.71 -10.37 -23.68
CA SER A 93 3.09 -9.13 -24.15
C SER A 93 3.61 -7.88 -23.43
N GLY A 94 4.37 -8.08 -22.33
CA GLY A 94 4.96 -7.03 -21.51
C GLY A 94 4.15 -6.70 -20.24
N ALA A 95 3.24 -7.60 -19.84
CA ALA A 95 2.62 -7.51 -18.52
C ALA A 95 3.66 -7.82 -17.42
N ASP A 96 3.47 -7.21 -16.25
CA ASP A 96 4.41 -7.35 -15.13
C ASP A 96 4.02 -8.51 -14.21
N ASP A 97 2.74 -8.91 -14.22
CA ASP A 97 2.25 -10.01 -13.41
C ASP A 97 0.94 -10.58 -13.98
N TYR A 98 0.54 -11.77 -13.49
CA TYR A 98 -0.62 -12.51 -13.98
C TYR A 98 -1.35 -13.19 -12.81
N MET A 99 -2.64 -12.95 -12.68
CA MET A 99 -3.49 -13.58 -11.65
C MET A 99 -4.76 -14.16 -12.24
N THR A 100 -5.15 -15.35 -11.77
CA THR A 100 -6.34 -16.05 -12.26
C THR A 100 -7.56 -15.83 -11.40
N LYS A 101 -8.74 -15.79 -12.05
CA LYS A 101 -10.05 -15.85 -11.39
C LYS A 101 -10.43 -17.32 -11.16
N PRO A 102 -11.00 -17.73 -9.99
CA PRO A 102 -11.32 -16.91 -8.82
C PRO A 102 -10.10 -16.64 -7.94
N PHE A 103 -10.14 -15.56 -7.16
CA PHE A 103 -9.04 -15.07 -6.34
C PHE A 103 -9.45 -14.80 -4.90
N ALA A 104 -8.46 -14.77 -4.00
CA ALA A 104 -8.64 -14.26 -2.66
C ALA A 104 -8.30 -12.76 -2.60
N PRO A 105 -9.08 -11.90 -1.92
CA PRO A 105 -8.75 -10.47 -1.78
C PRO A 105 -7.34 -10.21 -1.26
N ALA A 106 -6.87 -11.02 -0.31
CA ALA A 106 -5.52 -10.90 0.24
C ALA A 106 -4.42 -11.16 -0.81
N GLU A 107 -4.66 -12.08 -1.76
CA GLU A 107 -3.77 -12.39 -2.88
C GLU A 107 -3.67 -11.20 -3.83
N LEU A 108 -4.80 -10.64 -4.27
CA LEU A 108 -4.83 -9.43 -5.11
C LEU A 108 -4.02 -8.30 -4.48
N LEU A 109 -4.25 -8.02 -3.21
CA LEU A 109 -3.53 -6.97 -2.50
C LEU A 109 -2.02 -7.25 -2.39
N ALA A 110 -1.60 -8.52 -2.30
CA ALA A 110 -0.20 -8.90 -2.30
C ALA A 110 0.46 -8.64 -3.66
N HIS A 111 -0.21 -9.01 -4.77
CA HIS A 111 0.26 -8.72 -6.13
C HIS A 111 0.39 -7.21 -6.38
N LEU A 112 -0.61 -6.42 -5.99
CA LEU A 112 -0.56 -4.96 -6.15
C LEU A 112 0.61 -4.34 -5.37
N ARG A 113 0.84 -4.78 -4.12
CA ARG A 113 2.00 -4.31 -3.35
C ARG A 113 3.33 -4.68 -4.01
N ALA A 114 3.45 -5.87 -4.57
CA ALA A 114 4.65 -6.31 -5.27
C ALA A 114 4.93 -5.46 -6.53
N LEU A 115 3.88 -5.20 -7.32
CA LEU A 115 3.97 -4.44 -8.57
C LEU A 115 4.28 -2.95 -8.36
N THR A 116 3.73 -2.36 -7.30
CA THR A 116 3.90 -0.94 -7.02
C THR A 116 5.18 -0.64 -6.22
N ARG A 117 5.97 -1.66 -5.97
CA ARG A 117 7.30 -1.53 -5.39
C ARG A 117 8.23 -0.87 -6.42
N ARG A 118 8.66 0.36 -6.18
CA ARG A 118 9.62 1.05 -7.06
C ARG A 118 10.93 0.30 -7.12
N GLN A 119 11.40 -0.04 -8.33
CA GLN A 119 12.74 -0.61 -8.53
C GLN A 119 13.79 0.42 -8.08
N GLY A 120 14.55 0.08 -7.04
CA GLY A 120 15.59 0.94 -6.49
C GLY A 120 15.30 1.52 -5.12
N GLU A 121 14.07 1.49 -4.63
CA GLU A 121 13.85 1.60 -3.18
C GLU A 121 14.29 0.27 -2.56
N VAL A 122 15.40 0.30 -1.83
CA VAL A 122 15.63 -0.65 -0.74
C VAL A 122 14.50 -0.34 0.23
N LEU A 123 13.35 -0.99 0.02
CA LEU A 123 12.25 -0.89 0.96
C LEU A 123 12.79 -1.48 2.25
N PHE A 124 12.93 -0.62 3.21
CA PHE A 124 12.81 -1.10 4.57
C PHE A 124 11.43 -1.77 4.63
N GLU A 125 11.39 -3.10 4.49
CA GLU A 125 10.18 -3.91 4.74
C GLU A 125 9.62 -3.59 6.13
N LYS A 126 10.39 -2.85 6.89
CA LYS A 126 10.15 -2.46 8.27
C LYS A 126 10.56 -1.02 8.50
N LEU A 127 9.65 -0.24 9.05
CA LEU A 127 9.92 1.10 9.55
C LEU A 127 10.16 1.00 11.07
N ALA A 128 11.39 1.28 11.50
CA ALA A 128 11.74 1.26 12.91
C ALA A 128 11.72 2.68 13.49
N ALA A 129 11.17 2.84 14.70
CA ALA A 129 11.22 4.07 15.48
C ALA A 129 11.22 3.75 16.99
N GLY A 130 12.35 3.94 17.64
CA GLY A 130 12.59 3.49 19.03
C GLY A 130 12.60 1.96 19.10
N ASP A 131 11.83 1.42 20.03
CA ASP A 131 11.65 -0.02 20.24
C ASP A 131 10.54 -0.65 19.37
N LEU A 132 9.88 0.16 18.51
CA LEU A 132 8.81 -0.29 17.63
C LEU A 132 9.31 -0.53 16.21
N VAL A 133 8.81 -1.59 15.60
CA VAL A 133 9.04 -1.95 14.20
C VAL A 133 7.70 -2.17 13.52
N LEU A 134 7.39 -1.35 12.51
CA LEU A 134 6.21 -1.48 11.66
C LEU A 134 6.58 -2.25 10.40
N ASN A 135 6.00 -3.43 10.20
CA ASN A 135 6.12 -4.16 8.94
C ASN A 135 5.20 -3.51 7.89
N LEU A 136 5.78 -3.07 6.79
CA LEU A 136 5.04 -2.34 5.75
C LEU A 136 4.27 -3.26 4.80
N GLU A 137 4.54 -4.56 4.83
CA GLU A 137 3.85 -5.56 4.02
C GLU A 137 2.68 -6.19 4.77
N SER A 138 2.92 -6.67 6.00
CA SER A 138 1.91 -7.38 6.79
C SER A 138 1.05 -6.46 7.65
N TYR A 139 1.38 -5.16 7.74
CA TYR A 139 0.73 -4.17 8.61
C TYR A 139 0.85 -4.52 10.11
N ASP A 140 1.86 -5.30 10.48
CA ASP A 140 2.09 -5.67 11.87
C ASP A 140 2.99 -4.64 12.55
N LEU A 141 2.59 -4.23 13.75
CA LEU A 141 3.40 -3.43 14.65
C LEU A 141 4.02 -4.37 15.70
N ALA A 142 5.34 -4.36 15.83
CA ALA A 142 6.07 -5.22 16.72
C ALA A 142 6.92 -4.42 17.72
N CYS A 143 7.11 -5.00 18.94
CA CYS A 143 8.04 -4.56 19.96
C CYS A 143 8.69 -5.78 20.58
N GLY A 144 9.99 -5.98 20.36
CA GLY A 144 10.71 -7.20 20.75
C GLY A 144 10.06 -8.45 20.13
N SER A 145 9.63 -9.40 20.96
CA SER A 145 9.00 -10.65 20.52
C SER A 145 7.48 -10.58 20.34
N LYS A 146 6.85 -9.45 20.67
CA LYS A 146 5.40 -9.26 20.55
C LYS A 146 5.05 -8.52 19.28
N SER A 147 3.96 -8.92 18.65
CA SER A 147 3.40 -8.20 17.49
C SER A 147 1.87 -8.12 17.55
N ILE A 148 1.30 -7.14 16.88
CA ILE A 148 -0.14 -6.95 16.75
C ILE A 148 -0.46 -6.40 15.37
N HIS A 149 -1.48 -6.97 14.73
CA HIS A 149 -1.94 -6.51 13.41
C HIS A 149 -2.69 -5.17 13.53
N LEU A 150 -2.41 -4.27 12.59
CA LEU A 150 -3.08 -2.98 12.46
C LEU A 150 -4.09 -3.03 11.31
N SER A 151 -5.25 -2.39 11.50
CA SER A 151 -6.11 -2.07 10.37
C SER A 151 -5.39 -1.08 9.43
N TYR A 152 -5.84 -0.99 8.18
CA TYR A 152 -5.21 -0.08 7.20
C TYR A 152 -5.08 1.36 7.70
N LYS A 153 -6.12 1.91 8.33
CA LYS A 153 -6.08 3.29 8.86
C LYS A 153 -5.12 3.45 10.05
N GLU A 154 -5.07 2.46 10.94
CA GLU A 154 -4.08 2.43 12.04
C GLU A 154 -2.66 2.33 11.49
N PHE A 155 -2.44 1.44 10.51
CA PHE A 155 -1.16 1.29 9.82
C PHE A 155 -0.72 2.58 9.14
N SER A 156 -1.59 3.21 8.34
CA SER A 156 -1.29 4.45 7.64
C SER A 156 -0.95 5.59 8.60
N LEU A 157 -1.68 5.69 9.71
CA LEU A 157 -1.41 6.67 10.75
C LEU A 157 -0.07 6.39 11.46
N ALA A 158 0.19 5.13 11.83
CA ALA A 158 1.45 4.71 12.44
C ALA A 158 2.63 5.01 11.50
N LYS A 159 2.51 4.65 10.21
CA LYS A 159 3.52 4.91 9.18
C LYS A 159 3.87 6.40 9.09
N VAL A 160 2.87 7.28 9.01
CA VAL A 160 3.11 8.74 8.94
C VAL A 160 3.78 9.26 10.20
N LEU A 161 3.32 8.84 11.38
CA LEU A 161 3.86 9.31 12.66
C LEU A 161 5.29 8.77 12.90
N MET A 162 5.56 7.49 12.64
CA MET A 162 6.87 6.88 12.82
C MET A 162 7.89 7.41 11.80
N ALA A 163 7.49 7.64 10.55
CA ALA A 163 8.37 8.23 9.53
C ALA A 163 8.77 9.68 9.84
N ASN A 164 7.98 10.38 10.66
CA ASN A 164 8.25 11.73 11.13
C ASN A 164 8.55 11.75 12.65
N ALA A 165 9.22 10.71 13.15
CA ALA A 165 9.56 10.62 14.58
C ALA A 165 10.31 11.87 15.05
N GLY A 166 9.94 12.39 16.21
CA GLY A 166 10.47 13.64 16.78
C GLY A 166 9.85 14.92 16.22
N GLN A 167 9.20 14.87 15.06
CA GLN A 167 8.55 16.04 14.45
C GLN A 167 7.07 16.12 14.79
N VAL A 168 6.52 17.34 14.74
CA VAL A 168 5.08 17.58 14.93
C VAL A 168 4.38 17.43 13.60
N VAL A 169 3.42 16.53 13.54
CA VAL A 169 2.55 16.31 12.37
C VAL A 169 1.19 16.89 12.67
N SER A 170 0.73 17.84 11.84
CA SER A 170 -0.58 18.49 12.05
C SER A 170 -1.74 17.52 11.79
N LYS A 171 -2.90 17.81 12.38
CA LYS A 171 -4.12 17.02 12.14
C LYS A 171 -4.51 17.03 10.66
N ASP A 172 -4.45 18.19 10.00
CA ASP A 172 -4.77 18.34 8.58
C ASP A 172 -3.87 17.45 7.70
N MET A 173 -2.56 17.41 8.00
CA MET A 173 -1.63 16.54 7.29
C MET A 173 -1.96 15.06 7.52
N LEU A 174 -2.33 14.67 8.73
CA LEU A 174 -2.75 13.29 9.03
C LEU A 174 -4.04 12.94 8.27
N ILE A 175 -5.03 13.85 8.26
CA ILE A 175 -6.27 13.65 7.51
C ILE A 175 -5.96 13.48 6.02
N ALA A 176 -5.22 14.40 5.42
CA ALA A 176 -4.89 14.36 4.01
C ALA A 176 -4.15 13.06 3.61
N LYS A 177 -3.17 12.60 4.44
CA LYS A 177 -2.36 11.42 4.15
C LYS A 177 -3.06 10.08 4.43
N VAL A 178 -3.99 10.03 5.39
CA VAL A 178 -4.64 8.78 5.84
C VAL A 178 -6.03 8.61 5.27
N TRP A 179 -6.77 9.71 5.06
CA TRP A 179 -8.16 9.68 4.56
C TRP A 179 -8.32 10.31 3.17
N GLY A 180 -7.34 11.07 2.69
CA GLY A 180 -7.39 11.79 1.42
C GLY A 180 -7.85 13.25 1.59
N VAL A 181 -7.49 14.09 0.61
CA VAL A 181 -7.72 15.54 0.66
C VAL A 181 -9.23 15.90 0.57
N GLU A 182 -10.02 15.08 -0.12
CA GLU A 182 -11.47 15.30 -0.32
C GLU A 182 -12.34 14.56 0.72
N SER A 183 -11.71 13.96 1.74
CA SER A 183 -12.46 13.19 2.71
C SER A 183 -13.23 14.09 3.67
N SER A 184 -14.47 13.70 4.01
CA SER A 184 -15.26 14.29 5.09
C SER A 184 -14.79 13.86 6.49
N ALA A 185 -13.55 13.34 6.60
CA ALA A 185 -13.01 12.93 7.89
C ALA A 185 -12.77 14.14 8.77
N GLU A 186 -13.38 14.14 9.95
CA GLU A 186 -13.25 15.20 10.95
C GLU A 186 -12.06 14.92 11.89
N ASP A 187 -11.66 15.93 12.64
CA ASP A 187 -10.64 15.87 13.70
C ASP A 187 -10.85 14.68 14.67
N ASN A 188 -12.10 14.33 14.95
CA ASN A 188 -12.48 13.22 15.84
C ASN A 188 -11.98 11.85 15.34
N ASN A 189 -11.86 11.68 14.03
CA ASN A 189 -11.34 10.42 13.46
C ASN A 189 -9.87 10.23 13.81
N VAL A 190 -9.05 11.28 13.66
CA VAL A 190 -7.62 11.23 14.03
C VAL A 190 -7.46 10.91 15.51
N GLU A 191 -8.24 11.55 16.39
CA GLU A 191 -8.18 11.33 17.83
C GLU A 191 -8.51 9.88 18.22
N ALA A 192 -9.54 9.30 17.59
CA ALA A 192 -9.93 7.91 17.82
C ALA A 192 -8.81 6.95 17.42
N TYR A 193 -8.23 7.11 16.22
CA TYR A 193 -7.18 6.22 15.73
C TYR A 193 -5.86 6.40 16.49
N VAL A 194 -5.51 7.61 16.93
CA VAL A 194 -4.39 7.83 17.85
C VAL A 194 -4.62 7.11 19.19
N SER A 195 -5.86 7.13 19.70
CA SER A 195 -6.21 6.38 20.91
C SER A 195 -6.04 4.87 20.72
N PHE A 196 -6.46 4.32 19.57
CA PHE A 196 -6.28 2.89 19.26
C PHE A 196 -4.80 2.51 19.17
N LEU A 197 -3.98 3.31 18.49
CA LEU A 197 -2.54 3.08 18.40
C LEU A 197 -1.88 3.11 19.77
N ARG A 198 -2.20 4.09 20.62
CA ARG A 198 -1.67 4.17 21.99
C ARG A 198 -1.98 2.91 22.81
N LYS A 199 -3.21 2.38 22.69
CA LYS A 199 -3.60 1.12 23.35
C LYS A 199 -2.77 -0.07 22.86
N LYS A 200 -2.56 -0.17 21.54
CA LYS A 200 -1.77 -1.22 20.92
C LYS A 200 -0.28 -1.13 21.31
N MET A 201 0.31 0.07 21.29
CA MET A 201 1.68 0.32 21.75
C MET A 201 1.86 -0.07 23.22
N LYS A 202 0.90 0.31 24.08
CA LYS A 202 0.89 -0.10 25.48
C LYS A 202 0.78 -1.62 25.66
N PHE A 203 -0.06 -2.30 24.86
CA PHE A 203 -0.20 -3.76 24.86
C PHE A 203 1.12 -4.46 24.48
N LEU A 204 1.86 -3.91 23.53
CA LEU A 204 3.17 -4.39 23.11
C LEU A 204 4.25 -4.15 24.20
N GLY A 205 4.02 -3.24 25.14
CA GLY A 205 4.98 -2.86 26.18
C GLY A 205 6.04 -1.88 25.68
N SER A 206 5.76 -1.16 24.59
CA SER A 206 6.68 -0.17 24.00
C SER A 206 6.91 1.01 24.95
N THR A 207 8.14 1.52 24.95
CA THR A 207 8.53 2.78 25.59
C THR A 207 8.23 3.99 24.72
N ALA A 208 8.10 3.80 23.42
CA ALA A 208 7.70 4.86 22.50
C ALA A 208 6.28 5.38 22.80
N ARG A 209 6.03 6.65 22.52
CA ARG A 209 4.73 7.28 22.79
C ARG A 209 4.34 8.27 21.70
N ILE A 210 3.04 8.48 21.57
CA ILE A 210 2.46 9.54 20.74
C ILE A 210 2.02 10.66 21.67
N GLU A 211 2.66 11.83 21.59
CA GLU A 211 2.29 13.02 22.34
C GLU A 211 1.25 13.84 21.58
N THR A 212 0.31 14.45 22.32
CA THR A 212 -0.63 15.43 21.76
C THR A 212 -0.11 16.83 22.07
N LEU A 213 0.16 17.61 21.03
CA LEU A 213 0.49 19.02 21.16
C LEU A 213 -0.77 19.85 20.86
N ARG A 214 -1.32 20.48 21.89
CA ARG A 214 -2.57 21.25 21.75
C ARG A 214 -2.45 22.28 20.61
N ARG A 215 -3.43 22.30 19.71
CA ARG A 215 -3.52 23.16 18.52
C ARG A 215 -2.42 22.95 17.46
N ALA A 216 -1.47 22.05 17.65
CA ALA A 216 -0.38 21.80 16.71
C ALA A 216 -0.48 20.42 16.02
N GLY A 217 -0.94 19.38 16.75
CA GLY A 217 -1.05 18.05 16.20
C GLY A 217 -0.47 16.97 17.11
N TYR A 218 0.23 16.00 16.52
CA TYR A 218 0.80 14.86 17.21
C TYR A 218 2.28 14.71 16.91
N ARG A 219 3.03 14.19 17.88
CA ARG A 219 4.44 13.87 17.74
C ARG A 219 4.69 12.43 18.22
N PHE A 220 5.34 11.64 17.40
CA PHE A 220 5.84 10.33 17.80
C PHE A 220 7.18 10.54 18.49
N VAL A 221 7.27 10.10 19.75
CA VAL A 221 8.51 10.15 20.53
C VAL A 221 9.02 8.72 20.65
N ALA A 222 10.16 8.46 20.02
CA ALA A 222 10.92 7.25 20.16
C ALA A 222 11.93 7.49 21.27
N ASP A 223 11.77 6.86 22.45
CA ASP A 223 12.88 6.81 23.39
C ASP A 223 14.00 5.97 22.75
N ALA A 224 15.26 6.39 22.89
CA ALA A 224 16.39 5.68 22.33
C ALA A 224 16.38 4.23 22.86
N ALA A 225 16.54 3.26 21.93
CA ALA A 225 16.88 1.91 22.35
C ALA A 225 18.13 1.99 23.24
N PRO A 226 18.20 1.24 24.35
CA PRO A 226 19.44 1.19 25.11
C PRO A 226 20.56 0.77 24.16
N ASP A 227 21.58 1.63 24.02
CA ASP A 227 22.78 1.32 23.27
C ASP A 227 23.26 -0.08 23.67
N ASP A 228 23.38 -1.00 22.71
CA ASP A 228 24.17 -2.21 22.90
C ASP A 228 25.57 -1.76 23.28
N ALA A 229 25.83 -1.83 24.57
CA ALA A 229 27.10 -1.47 25.15
C ALA A 229 28.19 -2.23 24.41
N SER A 230 28.98 -1.49 23.66
CA SER A 230 30.22 -1.92 23.04
C SER A 230 31.00 -2.84 23.98
N GLU A 231 31.05 -4.13 23.68
CA GLU A 231 32.11 -5.00 24.13
C GLU A 231 33.43 -4.53 23.50
N SER A 232 34.05 -3.55 24.14
CA SER A 232 35.48 -3.33 24.00
C SER A 232 36.19 -4.40 24.80
N ALA A 233 36.37 -5.57 24.21
CA ALA A 233 37.32 -6.56 24.71
C ALA A 233 38.72 -5.97 24.63
N GLY A 234 39.27 -5.58 25.79
CA GLY A 234 40.67 -5.24 25.95
C GLY A 234 41.54 -6.44 25.56
N LEU A 235 42.48 -6.20 24.66
CA LEU A 235 43.63 -7.07 24.48
C LEU A 235 44.56 -6.89 25.70
N PRO A 236 44.97 -7.95 26.35
CA PRO A 236 46.13 -7.91 27.25
C PRO A 236 47.43 -7.98 26.45
N CYS A 237 48.43 -7.32 26.96
CA CYS A 237 49.82 -7.26 26.49
C CYS A 237 50.45 -8.59 26.10
#